data_ec402e4b4d7845fa02d0d6a607efdf92
#
_entry.id   ec402e4b4d7845fa02d0d6a607efdf92
#
_cell.length_a   1.000
_cell.length_b   1.000
_cell.length_c   1.000
_cell.angle_alpha   90.00
_cell.angle_beta   90.00
_cell.angle_gamma   90.00
#
_symmetry.space_group_name_H-M   'P 1'
#
loop_
_entity.id
_entity.type
_entity.pdbx_description
1 polymer ?
#
loop_
_entity_poly.entity_id
_entity_poly.type
_entity_poly.pdbx_seq_one_letter_code
_entity_poly.pdbx_strand_id
1 'polypeptide(L)'
;MVLNQQPDIMQRLRSAAGHLNAVIEMAESGQPCEDVLHQLNAVQSSLRIAGRKMICCEAEALREDILSSASSPQCSAELHRLQSLYSIYVQHFKAPHEVNYD
;
A
#
# COMPACT_ATOMS: atom_id res chain seq x y z
N MET A 1 -5.37 -7.84 -10.78
CA MET A 1 -5.20 -6.40 -11.04
C MET A 1 -3.84 -6.14 -11.66
N VAL A 2 -3.79 -5.32 -12.68
CA VAL A 2 -2.53 -4.89 -13.29
C VAL A 2 -2.26 -3.46 -12.85
N LEU A 3 -1.19 -3.24 -12.10
CA LEU A 3 -0.91 -1.95 -11.47
C LEU A 3 -0.75 -0.81 -12.47
N ASN A 4 -0.15 -1.05 -13.62
CA ASN A 4 0.04 0.00 -14.62
C ASN A 4 -1.28 0.47 -15.25
N GLN A 5 -2.38 -0.22 -14.98
CA GLN A 5 -3.72 0.18 -15.41
C GLN A 5 -4.50 0.89 -14.30
N GLN A 6 -3.83 1.20 -13.19
CA GLN A 6 -4.41 1.91 -12.06
C GLN A 6 -3.72 3.27 -11.93
N PRO A 7 -4.19 4.29 -12.67
CA PRO A 7 -3.50 5.58 -12.71
C PRO A 7 -3.41 6.26 -11.36
N ASP A 8 -4.41 6.10 -10.50
CA ASP A 8 -4.40 6.69 -9.16
C ASP A 8 -3.25 6.13 -8.33
N ILE A 9 -3.08 4.81 -8.33
CA ILE A 9 -2.01 4.15 -7.58
C ILE A 9 -0.65 4.55 -8.15
N MET A 10 -0.51 4.52 -9.46
CA MET A 10 0.74 4.87 -10.12
C MET A 10 1.14 6.31 -9.83
N GLN A 11 0.17 7.23 -9.84
CA GLN A 11 0.44 8.62 -9.53
C GLN A 11 0.91 8.79 -8.08
N ARG A 12 0.29 8.08 -7.15
CA ARG A 12 0.70 8.13 -5.74
C ARG A 12 2.12 7.63 -5.56
N LEU A 13 2.50 6.58 -6.27
CA LEU A 13 3.86 6.06 -6.21
C LEU A 13 4.87 7.07 -6.78
N ARG A 14 4.55 7.69 -7.91
CA ARG A 14 5.42 8.69 -8.51
C ARG A 14 5.56 9.92 -7.63
N SER A 15 4.46 10.37 -7.03
CA SER A 15 4.48 11.50 -6.11
C SER A 15 5.35 11.20 -4.88
N ALA A 16 5.24 10.00 -4.34
CA ALA A 16 6.06 9.57 -3.21
C ALA A 16 7.54 9.51 -3.60
N ALA A 17 7.84 9.03 -4.80
CA ALA A 17 9.22 8.99 -5.30
C ALA A 17 9.82 10.40 -5.42
N GLY A 18 9.05 11.36 -5.96
CA GLY A 18 9.48 12.74 -6.04
C GLY A 18 9.69 13.35 -4.67
N HIS A 19 8.80 13.07 -3.73
CA HIS A 19 8.92 13.56 -2.36
C HIS A 19 10.15 12.97 -1.68
N LEU A 20 10.42 11.67 -1.89
CA LEU A 20 11.62 11.03 -1.35
C LEU A 20 12.89 11.67 -1.90
N ASN A 21 12.92 12.00 -3.19
CA ASN A 21 14.05 12.72 -3.78
C ASN A 21 14.26 14.07 -3.10
N ALA A 22 13.18 14.79 -2.79
CA ALA A 22 13.28 16.06 -2.07
C ALA A 22 13.84 15.85 -0.66
N VAL A 23 13.46 14.78 0.01
CA VAL A 23 14.00 14.43 1.33
C VAL A 23 15.52 14.18 1.24
N ILE A 24 15.95 13.47 0.22
CA ILE A 24 17.37 13.20 -0.01
C ILE A 24 18.13 14.52 -0.20
N GLU A 25 17.58 15.44 -0.99
CA GLU A 25 18.20 16.75 -1.21
C GLU A 25 18.28 17.55 0.10
N MET A 26 17.27 17.51 0.92
CA MET A 26 17.28 18.14 2.24
C MET A 26 18.43 17.59 3.10
N ALA A 27 18.56 16.27 3.14
CA ALA A 27 19.61 15.61 3.91
C ALA A 27 21.00 15.99 3.37
N GLU A 28 21.15 15.99 2.06
CA GLU A 28 22.42 16.33 1.42
C GLU A 28 22.81 17.77 1.63
N SER A 29 21.84 18.68 1.72
CA SER A 29 22.10 20.10 1.94
C SER A 29 22.29 20.47 3.42
N GLY A 30 22.28 19.50 4.30
CA GLY A 30 22.55 19.71 5.71
C GLY A 30 21.39 20.30 6.50
N GLN A 31 20.17 20.08 6.07
CA GLN A 31 18.99 20.50 6.82
C GLN A 31 18.94 19.81 8.18
N PRO A 32 18.34 20.44 9.19
CA PRO A 32 18.21 19.82 10.51
C PRO A 32 17.56 18.45 10.45
N CYS A 33 18.05 17.52 11.24
CA CYS A 33 17.56 16.15 11.25
C CYS A 33 16.04 16.06 11.51
N GLU A 34 15.54 16.93 12.38
CA GLU A 34 14.10 16.96 12.71
C GLU A 34 13.27 17.27 11.48
N ASP A 35 13.72 18.20 10.66
CA ASP A 35 13.01 18.59 9.44
C ASP A 35 13.02 17.47 8.42
N VAL A 36 14.16 16.81 8.25
CA VAL A 36 14.30 15.67 7.33
C VAL A 36 13.40 14.51 7.79
N LEU A 37 13.42 14.19 9.08
CA LEU A 37 12.57 13.13 9.64
C LEU A 37 11.09 13.43 9.45
N HIS A 38 10.69 14.68 9.62
CA HIS A 38 9.31 15.11 9.44
C HIS A 38 8.85 14.84 7.99
N GLN A 39 9.69 15.19 7.03
CA GLN A 39 9.38 14.96 5.63
C GLN A 39 9.42 13.48 5.27
N LEU A 40 10.36 12.73 5.83
CA LEU A 40 10.42 11.28 5.61
C LEU A 40 9.17 10.60 6.14
N ASN A 41 8.66 11.04 7.28
CA ASN A 41 7.43 10.50 7.85
C ASN A 41 6.24 10.73 6.91
N ALA A 42 6.19 11.87 6.24
CA ALA A 42 5.15 12.14 5.25
C ALA A 42 5.26 11.20 4.04
N VAL A 43 6.48 10.89 3.59
CA VAL A 43 6.71 9.92 2.50
C VAL A 43 6.21 8.55 2.92
N GLN A 44 6.54 8.11 4.13
CA GLN A 44 6.11 6.81 4.65
C GLN A 44 4.58 6.70 4.69
N SER A 45 3.91 7.76 5.14
CA SER A 45 2.44 7.80 5.18
C SER A 45 1.84 7.69 3.78
N SER A 46 2.44 8.39 2.82
CA SER A 46 2.01 8.36 1.43
C SER A 46 2.15 6.95 0.84
N LEU A 47 3.27 6.29 1.11
CA LEU A 47 3.52 4.93 0.65
C LEU A 47 2.55 3.94 1.31
N ARG A 48 2.24 4.13 2.58
CA ARG A 48 1.28 3.27 3.28
C ARG A 48 -0.11 3.37 2.65
N ILE A 49 -0.52 4.58 2.27
CA ILE A 49 -1.81 4.78 1.59
C ILE A 49 -1.81 4.07 0.25
N ALA A 50 -0.74 4.20 -0.52
CA ALA A 50 -0.62 3.52 -1.81
C ALA A 50 -0.71 2.00 -1.64
N GLY A 51 0.00 1.46 -0.65
CA GLY A 51 -0.02 0.02 -0.36
C GLY A 51 -1.41 -0.47 0.00
N ARG A 52 -2.13 0.26 0.83
CA ARG A 52 -3.50 -0.11 1.19
C ARG A 52 -4.42 -0.11 -0.02
N LYS A 53 -4.29 0.89 -0.89
CA LYS A 53 -5.10 0.95 -2.12
C LYS A 53 -4.81 -0.23 -3.03
N MET A 54 -3.55 -0.61 -3.17
CA MET A 54 -3.17 -1.76 -3.97
C MET A 54 -3.82 -3.04 -3.46
N ILE A 55 -3.75 -3.26 -2.16
CA ILE A 55 -4.33 -4.46 -1.54
C ILE A 55 -5.84 -4.46 -1.67
N CYS A 56 -6.48 -3.32 -1.43
CA CYS A 56 -7.94 -3.23 -1.52
C CYS A 56 -8.43 -3.47 -2.95
N CYS A 57 -7.74 -2.94 -3.96
CA CYS A 57 -8.10 -3.16 -5.36
C CYS A 57 -7.93 -4.63 -5.75
N GLU A 58 -6.84 -5.26 -5.33
CA GLU A 58 -6.60 -6.68 -5.63
C GLU A 58 -7.61 -7.56 -4.90
N ALA A 59 -7.90 -7.25 -3.64
CA ALA A 59 -8.90 -7.99 -2.87
C ALA A 59 -10.27 -7.90 -3.51
N GLU A 60 -10.66 -6.73 -4.01
CA GLU A 60 -11.94 -6.55 -4.67
C GLU A 60 -12.02 -7.36 -5.97
N ALA A 61 -10.95 -7.39 -6.75
CA ALA A 61 -10.88 -8.19 -7.97
C ALA A 61 -11.01 -9.68 -7.65
N LEU A 62 -10.33 -10.15 -6.61
CA LEU A 62 -10.40 -11.54 -6.19
C LEU A 62 -11.79 -11.88 -5.65
N ARG A 63 -12.42 -10.97 -4.94
CA ARG A 63 -13.78 -11.17 -4.43
C ARG A 63 -14.75 -11.38 -5.57
N GLU A 64 -14.68 -10.59 -6.62
CA GLU A 64 -15.53 -10.74 -7.80
C GLU A 64 -15.31 -12.08 -8.48
N ASP A 65 -14.05 -12.49 -8.63
CA ASP A 65 -13.72 -13.78 -9.22
C ASP A 65 -14.26 -14.94 -8.39
N ILE A 66 -14.13 -14.86 -7.07
CA ILE A 66 -14.64 -15.88 -6.15
C ILE A 66 -16.16 -15.99 -6.28
N LEU A 67 -16.85 -14.85 -6.31
CA LEU A 67 -18.32 -14.86 -6.40
C LEU A 67 -18.82 -15.40 -7.73
N SER A 68 -18.10 -15.17 -8.82
CA SER A 68 -18.50 -15.63 -10.14
C SER A 68 -18.13 -17.09 -10.40
N SER A 69 -17.21 -17.67 -9.64
CA SER A 69 -16.72 -19.03 -9.84
C SER A 69 -16.78 -19.87 -8.56
N ALA A 70 -17.79 -19.66 -7.73
CA ALA A 70 -17.89 -20.25 -6.40
C ALA A 70 -17.88 -21.77 -6.39
N SER A 71 -18.24 -22.42 -7.50
CA SER A 71 -18.27 -23.88 -7.60
C SER A 71 -17.01 -24.46 -8.24
N SER A 72 -16.05 -23.63 -8.62
CA SER A 72 -14.89 -24.10 -9.35
C SER A 72 -13.73 -24.41 -8.39
N PRO A 73 -12.85 -25.35 -8.76
CA PRO A 73 -11.62 -25.60 -7.97
C PRO A 73 -10.72 -24.37 -7.84
N GLN A 74 -10.78 -23.46 -8.79
CA GLN A 74 -10.01 -22.24 -8.79
C GLN A 74 -10.39 -21.31 -7.63
N CYS A 75 -11.63 -21.39 -7.16
CA CYS A 75 -12.13 -20.60 -6.04
C CYS A 75 -11.26 -20.80 -4.79
N SER A 76 -10.83 -22.02 -4.53
CA SER A 76 -10.00 -22.33 -3.36
C SER A 76 -8.65 -21.62 -3.41
N ALA A 77 -8.02 -21.58 -4.58
CA ALA A 77 -6.75 -20.90 -4.77
C ALA A 77 -6.90 -19.39 -4.59
N GLU A 78 -7.98 -18.82 -5.08
CA GLU A 78 -8.25 -17.39 -4.98
C GLU A 78 -8.56 -16.97 -3.55
N LEU A 79 -9.29 -17.80 -2.80
CA LEU A 79 -9.52 -17.57 -1.38
C LEU A 79 -8.21 -17.56 -0.61
N HIS A 80 -7.33 -18.49 -0.91
CA HIS A 80 -6.02 -18.55 -0.28
C HIS A 80 -5.21 -17.28 -0.56
N ARG A 81 -5.24 -16.80 -1.80
CA ARG A 81 -4.57 -15.57 -2.19
C ARG A 81 -5.15 -14.37 -1.44
N LEU A 82 -6.47 -14.31 -1.29
CA LEU A 82 -7.14 -13.25 -0.55
C LEU A 82 -6.69 -13.22 0.91
N GLN A 83 -6.58 -14.41 1.52
CA GLN A 83 -6.07 -14.53 2.89
C GLN A 83 -4.63 -14.02 3.00
N SER A 84 -3.80 -14.33 2.01
CA SER A 84 -2.42 -13.85 1.97
C SER A 84 -2.35 -12.32 1.89
N LEU A 85 -3.19 -11.72 1.05
CA LEU A 85 -3.27 -10.26 0.93
C LEU A 85 -3.72 -9.61 2.23
N TYR A 86 -4.72 -10.21 2.90
CA TYR A 86 -5.19 -9.70 4.19
C TYR A 86 -4.08 -9.74 5.23
N SER A 87 -3.30 -10.82 5.25
CA SER A 87 -2.18 -10.95 6.16
C SER A 87 -1.14 -9.86 5.94
N ILE A 88 -0.81 -9.58 4.67
CA ILE A 88 0.13 -8.51 4.32
C ILE A 88 -0.42 -7.16 4.78
N TYR A 89 -1.71 -6.91 4.54
CA TYR A 89 -2.35 -5.66 4.94
C TYR A 89 -2.25 -5.44 6.45
N VAL A 90 -2.61 -6.44 7.23
CA VAL A 90 -2.57 -6.34 8.69
C VAL A 90 -1.15 -6.07 9.19
N GLN A 91 -0.17 -6.71 8.57
CA GLN A 91 1.21 -6.64 9.00
C GLN A 91 1.88 -5.31 8.67
N HIS A 92 1.57 -4.75 7.50
CA HIS A 92 2.38 -3.66 6.95
C HIS A 92 1.62 -2.36 6.68
N PHE A 93 0.32 -2.43 6.42
CA PHE A 93 -0.42 -1.28 5.91
C PHE A 93 -1.60 -0.87 6.76
N LYS A 94 -1.88 -1.58 7.83
CA LYS A 94 -2.93 -1.20 8.76
C LYS A 94 -2.58 0.13 9.42
N ALA A 95 -3.56 1.04 9.52
CA ALA A 95 -3.32 2.34 10.12
C ALA A 95 -2.88 2.20 11.58
N PRO A 96 -1.94 3.03 12.06
CA PRO A 96 -1.43 2.91 13.43
C PRO A 96 -2.51 2.98 14.50
N HIS A 97 -3.54 3.81 14.29
CA HIS A 97 -4.64 3.93 15.25
C HIS A 97 -5.56 2.71 15.30
N GLU A 98 -5.39 1.78 14.37
CA GLU A 98 -6.10 0.51 14.35
C GLU A 98 -5.36 -0.58 15.11
N VAL A 99 -4.14 -0.28 15.53
CA VAL A 99 -3.36 -1.20 16.36
C VAL A 99 -4.03 -1.34 17.70
N ASN A 100 -4.01 -2.54 18.24
CA ASN A 100 -4.65 -2.83 19.50
C ASN A 100 -4.05 -2.03 20.65
N TYR A 101 -4.91 -1.38 21.41
CA TYR A 101 -4.52 -0.61 22.60
C TYR A 101 -4.96 -1.37 23.82
N ASP A 102 -4.07 -2.05 24.43
CA ASP A 102 -4.37 -2.75 25.67
C ASP A 102 -4.33 -1.84 26.88
#